data_31552e68a492f07843cabc4bca0436ea
#
_entry.id   31552e68a492f07843cabc4bca0436ea
#
_cell.length_a   1.000
_cell.length_b   1.000
_cell.length_c   1.000
_cell.angle_alpha   90.00
_cell.angle_beta   90.00
_cell.angle_gamma   90.00
#
_symmetry.space_group_name_H-M   'P 1'
#
loop_
_entity.id
_entity.type
_entity.pdbx_description
1 polymer ?
#
loop_
_entity_poly.entity_id
_entity_poly.type
_entity_poly.pdbx_seq_one_letter_code
_entity_poly.pdbx_strand_id
1 'polypeptide(L)'
;SDFPSGDNLLFYGDTGVGKTFLTHCIAGELLEKGHSVLYLSAIDLFDIFSKHAFDNDGEADYRDAFSQILDCGLLIIDDLGTELVNSFTNSRLFYCINERILAGLSTIISTNLSLEELMNTYSERIFSRLTMSYQIFKIYGDDIRLKKL
;
A
#
# COMPACT_ATOMS: atom_id res chain seq x y z
N SER A 1 -2.07 -13.90 -15.90
CA SER A 1 -2.18 -12.46 -15.77
C SER A 1 -0.80 -11.84 -15.81
N ASP A 2 -0.67 -10.69 -16.43
CA ASP A 2 0.60 -9.98 -16.56
C ASP A 2 0.94 -9.13 -15.31
N PHE A 3 0.24 -9.38 -14.20
CA PHE A 3 0.56 -8.75 -12.93
C PHE A 3 1.90 -9.27 -12.39
N PRO A 4 2.85 -8.44 -11.91
CA PRO A 4 2.73 -6.99 -11.78
C PRO A 4 3.27 -6.25 -13.01
N SER A 5 2.42 -5.60 -13.78
CA SER A 5 2.84 -4.82 -14.94
C SER A 5 2.31 -3.39 -14.88
N GLY A 6 2.49 -2.75 -13.71
CA GLY A 6 1.96 -1.42 -13.45
C GLY A 6 0.53 -1.39 -12.95
N ASP A 7 -0.07 -2.56 -12.73
CA ASP A 7 -1.42 -2.65 -12.13
C ASP A 7 -1.38 -2.34 -10.64
N ASN A 8 -2.37 -1.59 -10.17
CA ASN A 8 -2.50 -1.22 -8.77
C ASN A 8 -3.81 -1.75 -8.21
N LEU A 9 -3.76 -2.31 -7.00
CA LEU A 9 -4.92 -2.93 -6.36
C LEU A 9 -5.19 -2.29 -5.01
N LEU A 10 -6.47 -2.04 -4.72
CA LEU A 10 -6.93 -1.60 -3.40
C LEU A 10 -7.94 -2.61 -2.86
N PHE A 11 -7.61 -3.22 -1.74
CA PHE A 11 -8.51 -4.14 -1.03
C PHE A 11 -9.07 -3.43 0.20
N TYR A 12 -10.39 -3.33 0.30
CA TYR A 12 -11.02 -2.77 1.49
C TYR A 12 -12.07 -3.72 2.04
N GLY A 13 -12.37 -3.59 3.31
CA GLY A 13 -13.33 -4.43 4.01
C GLY A 13 -13.06 -4.45 5.51
N ASP A 14 -13.99 -5.02 6.27
CA ASP A 14 -13.91 -5.03 7.72
C ASP A 14 -12.71 -5.83 8.22
N THR A 15 -12.31 -5.56 9.48
CA THR A 15 -11.25 -6.30 10.16
C THR A 15 -11.58 -7.80 10.19
N GLY A 16 -10.59 -8.64 9.92
CA GLY A 16 -10.75 -10.10 10.00
C GLY A 16 -11.35 -10.77 8.79
N VAL A 17 -11.57 -10.03 7.69
CA VAL A 17 -12.13 -10.62 6.47
C VAL A 17 -11.07 -11.29 5.57
N GLY A 18 -9.80 -11.30 5.97
CA GLY A 18 -8.74 -12.01 5.26
C GLY A 18 -7.91 -11.17 4.29
N LYS A 19 -7.97 -9.83 4.37
CA LYS A 19 -7.18 -8.95 3.51
C LYS A 19 -5.67 -9.20 3.65
N THR A 20 -5.18 -9.30 4.88
CA THR A 20 -3.77 -9.58 5.16
C THR A 20 -3.36 -10.94 4.61
N PHE A 21 -4.20 -11.95 4.77
CA PHE A 21 -3.95 -13.28 4.21
C PHE A 21 -3.82 -13.21 2.69
N LEU A 22 -4.73 -12.51 2.04
CA LEU A 22 -4.71 -12.36 0.57
C LEU A 22 -3.44 -11.65 0.10
N THR A 23 -3.05 -10.56 0.74
CA THR A 23 -1.84 -9.83 0.37
C THR A 23 -0.58 -10.66 0.59
N HIS A 24 -0.54 -11.47 1.65
CA HIS A 24 0.57 -12.40 1.90
C HIS A 24 0.65 -13.49 0.82
N CYS A 25 -0.48 -14.03 0.39
CA CYS A 25 -0.51 -15.03 -0.68
C CYS A 25 0.03 -14.45 -2.00
N ILE A 26 -0.38 -13.23 -2.34
CA ILE A 26 0.10 -12.56 -3.56
C ILE A 26 1.60 -12.30 -3.47
N ALA A 27 2.07 -11.79 -2.33
CA ALA A 27 3.50 -11.53 -2.11
C ALA A 27 4.32 -12.81 -2.25
N GLY A 28 3.88 -13.90 -1.63
CA GLY A 28 4.59 -15.18 -1.69
C GLY A 28 4.68 -15.72 -3.10
N GLU A 29 3.60 -15.69 -3.85
CA GLU A 29 3.59 -16.16 -5.23
C GLU A 29 4.53 -15.34 -6.13
N LEU A 30 4.53 -14.02 -5.97
CA LEU A 30 5.38 -13.16 -6.78
C LEU A 30 6.86 -13.29 -6.42
N LEU A 31 7.17 -13.50 -5.14
CA LEU A 31 8.54 -13.79 -4.71
C LEU A 31 9.04 -15.10 -5.32
N GLU A 32 8.21 -16.14 -5.35
CA GLU A 32 8.57 -17.41 -5.99
C GLU A 32 8.84 -17.26 -7.49
N LYS A 33 8.17 -16.28 -8.13
CA LYS A 33 8.39 -15.99 -9.55
C LYS A 33 9.57 -15.05 -9.80
N GLY A 34 10.31 -14.68 -8.75
CA GLY A 34 11.50 -13.84 -8.87
C GLY A 34 11.24 -12.33 -8.91
N HIS A 35 10.04 -11.89 -8.56
CA HIS A 35 9.74 -10.46 -8.51
C HIS A 35 10.25 -9.82 -7.22
N SER A 36 10.60 -8.54 -7.30
CA SER A 36 10.98 -7.73 -6.15
C SER A 36 9.72 -7.26 -5.42
N VAL A 37 9.55 -7.69 -4.16
CA VAL A 37 8.36 -7.37 -3.35
C VAL A 37 8.81 -6.75 -2.03
N LEU A 38 8.22 -5.60 -1.69
CA LEU A 38 8.39 -4.96 -0.39
C LEU A 38 7.03 -4.91 0.31
N TYR A 39 6.93 -5.54 1.48
CA TYR A 39 5.72 -5.60 2.28
C TYR A 39 5.89 -4.77 3.54
N LEU A 40 5.05 -3.75 3.71
CA LEU A 40 5.09 -2.87 4.88
C LEU A 40 3.68 -2.64 5.40
N SER A 41 3.54 -2.57 6.73
CA SER A 41 2.33 -1.99 7.31
C SER A 41 2.33 -0.47 7.07
N ALA A 42 1.16 0.16 7.11
CA ALA A 42 1.09 1.61 7.00
C ALA A 42 1.89 2.30 8.10
N ILE A 43 1.86 1.76 9.31
CA ILE A 43 2.64 2.31 10.44
C ILE A 43 4.12 2.31 10.14
N ASP A 44 4.66 1.18 9.63
CA ASP A 44 6.08 1.08 9.30
C ASP A 44 6.45 1.99 8.12
N LEU A 45 5.58 2.08 7.13
CA LEU A 45 5.79 2.97 5.99
C LEU A 45 5.94 4.43 6.43
N PHE A 46 5.04 4.91 7.28
CA PHE A 46 5.07 6.30 7.74
C PHE A 46 6.21 6.55 8.75
N ASP A 47 6.63 5.53 9.49
CA ASP A 47 7.82 5.61 10.33
C ASP A 47 9.08 5.86 9.46
N ILE A 48 9.21 5.14 8.36
CA ILE A 48 10.31 5.34 7.40
C ILE A 48 10.25 6.75 6.80
N PHE A 49 9.06 7.21 6.41
CA PHE A 49 8.89 8.56 5.87
C PHE A 49 9.32 9.63 6.88
N SER A 50 8.93 9.48 8.16
CA SER A 50 9.29 10.43 9.21
C SER A 50 10.79 10.47 9.45
N LYS A 51 11.42 9.32 9.53
CA LYS A 51 12.87 9.22 9.76
C LYS A 51 13.66 9.77 8.59
N HIS A 52 13.23 9.50 7.37
CA HIS A 52 13.87 10.05 6.18
C HIS A 52 13.79 11.58 6.14
N ALA A 53 12.65 12.16 6.58
CA ALA A 53 12.44 13.61 6.51
C ALA A 53 13.11 14.37 7.64
N PHE A 54 13.18 13.80 8.86
CA PHE A 54 13.55 14.54 10.06
C PHE A 54 14.86 14.08 10.71
N ASP A 55 15.43 12.97 10.26
CA ASP A 55 16.71 12.48 10.77
C ASP A 55 17.84 13.10 9.96
N ASN A 56 18.44 14.18 10.53
CA ASN A 56 19.52 14.91 9.88
C ASN A 56 20.84 14.14 9.88
N ASP A 57 21.00 13.12 10.74
CA ASP A 57 22.23 12.34 10.81
C ASP A 57 22.34 11.33 9.68
N GLY A 58 21.30 11.24 8.85
CA GLY A 58 21.36 10.58 7.56
C GLY A 58 21.77 9.13 7.66
N GLU A 59 21.12 8.35 8.54
CA GLU A 59 21.35 6.91 8.53
C GLU A 59 21.10 6.38 7.13
N ALA A 60 22.14 5.85 6.51
CA ALA A 60 22.09 5.33 5.15
C ALA A 60 20.94 4.33 4.97
N ASP A 61 20.61 3.58 6.04
CA ASP A 61 19.55 2.57 6.03
C ASP A 61 18.18 3.15 5.72
N TYR A 62 17.82 4.34 6.24
CA TYR A 62 16.52 4.96 5.97
C TYR A 62 16.44 5.56 4.57
N ARG A 63 17.54 6.05 4.04
CA ARG A 63 17.59 6.52 2.64
C ARG A 63 17.40 5.37 1.69
N ASP A 64 18.06 4.25 1.96
CA ASP A 64 17.92 3.04 1.15
C ASP A 64 16.49 2.48 1.23
N ALA A 65 15.90 2.45 2.44
CA ALA A 65 14.52 2.01 2.63
C ALA A 65 13.54 2.90 1.85
N PHE A 66 13.71 4.22 1.90
CA PHE A 66 12.87 5.15 1.16
C PHE A 66 13.00 4.94 -0.35
N SER A 67 14.22 4.76 -0.84
CA SER A 67 14.46 4.46 -2.26
C SER A 67 13.80 3.15 -2.69
N GLN A 68 13.89 2.12 -1.85
CA GLN A 68 13.25 0.82 -2.13
C GLN A 68 11.72 0.95 -2.20
N ILE A 69 11.13 1.76 -1.34
CA ILE A 69 9.68 2.02 -1.36
C ILE A 69 9.27 2.62 -2.70
N LEU A 70 10.06 3.55 -3.24
CA LEU A 70 9.76 4.18 -4.52
C LEU A 70 10.05 3.29 -5.72
N ASP A 71 11.05 2.42 -5.63
CA ASP A 71 11.63 1.74 -6.80
C ASP A 71 11.32 0.25 -6.90
N CYS A 72 10.86 -0.41 -5.82
CA CYS A 72 10.59 -1.85 -5.86
C CYS A 72 9.47 -2.18 -6.86
N GLY A 73 9.54 -3.37 -7.46
CA GLY A 73 8.57 -3.82 -8.46
C GLY A 73 7.15 -3.90 -7.93
N LEU A 74 6.99 -4.42 -6.73
CA LEU A 74 5.70 -4.45 -6.04
C LEU A 74 5.85 -3.93 -4.62
N LEU A 75 5.08 -2.92 -4.27
CA LEU A 75 4.94 -2.42 -2.91
C LEU A 75 3.57 -2.83 -2.37
N ILE A 76 3.56 -3.46 -1.20
CA ILE A 76 2.32 -3.77 -0.49
C ILE A 76 2.27 -2.92 0.77
N ILE A 77 1.21 -2.11 0.89
CA ILE A 77 0.92 -1.30 2.08
C ILE A 77 -0.27 -1.93 2.79
N ASP A 78 -0.03 -2.53 3.93
CA ASP A 78 -1.06 -3.23 4.70
C ASP A 78 -1.64 -2.33 5.79
N ASP A 79 -2.94 -2.43 6.03
CA ASP A 79 -3.66 -1.70 7.08
C ASP A 79 -3.55 -0.17 6.97
N LEU A 80 -3.74 0.37 5.77
CA LEU A 80 -3.82 1.82 5.61
C LEU A 80 -5.00 2.36 6.42
N GLY A 81 -4.77 3.43 7.17
CA GLY A 81 -5.77 4.04 8.07
C GLY A 81 -5.47 3.80 9.55
N THR A 82 -4.49 2.96 9.89
CA THR A 82 -4.05 2.72 11.27
C THR A 82 -3.00 3.72 11.74
N GLU A 83 -2.35 4.41 10.81
CA GLU A 83 -1.32 5.40 11.09
C GLU A 83 -1.93 6.76 11.47
N LEU A 84 -1.11 7.63 12.05
CA LEU A 84 -1.50 9.02 12.30
C LEU A 84 -1.61 9.78 10.98
N VAL A 85 -2.79 10.32 10.68
CA VAL A 85 -3.04 11.06 9.46
C VAL A 85 -3.02 12.56 9.72
N ASN A 86 -2.13 13.28 9.03
CA ASN A 86 -2.00 14.72 9.08
C ASN A 86 -1.50 15.25 7.72
N SER A 87 -1.24 16.54 7.61
CA SER A 87 -0.79 17.12 6.34
C SER A 87 0.56 16.55 5.87
N PHE A 88 1.46 16.25 6.80
CA PHE A 88 2.74 15.64 6.46
C PHE A 88 2.56 14.23 5.91
N THR A 89 1.80 13.38 6.60
CA THR A 89 1.59 11.99 6.16
C THR A 89 0.81 11.94 4.85
N ASN A 90 -0.19 12.80 4.66
CA ASN A 90 -0.90 12.92 3.39
C ASN A 90 0.05 13.29 2.25
N SER A 91 0.92 14.27 2.46
CA SER A 91 1.87 14.71 1.45
C SER A 91 2.83 13.60 1.04
N ARG A 92 3.34 12.84 2.01
CA ARG A 92 4.28 11.74 1.76
C ARG A 92 3.60 10.56 1.07
N LEU A 93 2.40 10.21 1.50
CA LEU A 93 1.64 9.14 0.87
C LEU A 93 1.31 9.50 -0.59
N PHE A 94 0.87 10.73 -0.84
CA PHE A 94 0.60 11.18 -2.20
C PHE A 94 1.86 11.08 -3.06
N TYR A 95 3.00 11.55 -2.56
CA TYR A 95 4.26 11.48 -3.28
C TYR A 95 4.60 10.03 -3.65
N CYS A 96 4.51 9.12 -2.69
CA CYS A 96 4.82 7.71 -2.92
C CYS A 96 3.89 7.10 -3.98
N ILE A 97 2.59 7.26 -3.82
CA ILE A 97 1.59 6.71 -4.75
C ILE A 97 1.81 7.29 -6.15
N ASN A 98 1.95 8.60 -6.26
CA ASN A 98 2.05 9.28 -7.55
C ASN A 98 3.35 8.90 -8.27
N GLU A 99 4.48 8.89 -7.58
CA GLU A 99 5.76 8.52 -8.17
C GLU A 99 5.73 7.07 -8.69
N ARG A 100 5.13 6.15 -7.94
CA ARG A 100 5.04 4.77 -8.38
C ARG A 100 4.11 4.60 -9.58
N ILE A 101 3.01 5.34 -9.62
CA ILE A 101 2.12 5.36 -10.80
C ILE A 101 2.88 5.87 -12.03
N LEU A 102 3.60 6.98 -11.90
CA LEU A 102 4.36 7.56 -13.01
C LEU A 102 5.47 6.63 -13.48
N ALA A 103 6.08 5.87 -12.59
CA ALA A 103 7.12 4.92 -12.93
C ALA A 103 6.58 3.59 -13.49
N GLY A 104 5.27 3.40 -13.52
CA GLY A 104 4.66 2.15 -13.99
C GLY A 104 4.87 0.97 -13.04
N LEU A 105 5.10 1.23 -11.76
CA LEU A 105 5.32 0.19 -10.75
C LEU A 105 4.00 -0.17 -10.07
N SER A 106 3.88 -1.43 -9.65
CA SER A 106 2.65 -1.96 -9.06
C SER A 106 2.60 -1.76 -7.56
N THR A 107 1.44 -1.34 -7.05
CA THR A 107 1.21 -1.14 -5.62
C THR A 107 -0.09 -1.82 -5.21
N ILE A 108 -0.06 -2.51 -4.08
CA ILE A 108 -1.25 -3.08 -3.45
C ILE A 108 -1.44 -2.40 -2.11
N ILE A 109 -2.66 -1.94 -1.85
CA ILE A 109 -3.04 -1.33 -0.58
C ILE A 109 -4.19 -2.11 0.01
N SER A 110 -4.10 -2.46 1.30
CA SER A 110 -5.23 -2.98 2.06
C SER A 110 -5.65 -1.98 3.12
N THR A 111 -6.95 -1.91 3.40
CA THR A 111 -7.49 -1.01 4.42
C THR A 111 -8.76 -1.56 5.02
N ASN A 112 -8.99 -1.25 6.31
CA ASN A 112 -10.25 -1.51 7.00
C ASN A 112 -11.25 -0.36 6.81
N LEU A 113 -10.82 0.75 6.21
CA LEU A 113 -11.69 1.89 5.96
C LEU A 113 -12.63 1.60 4.78
N SER A 114 -13.87 2.08 4.87
CA SER A 114 -14.75 2.12 3.71
C SER A 114 -14.28 3.16 2.70
N LEU A 115 -14.83 3.14 1.49
CA LEU A 115 -14.48 4.17 0.50
C LEU A 115 -14.85 5.57 0.99
N GLU A 116 -15.97 5.72 1.69
CA GLU A 116 -16.36 7.00 2.28
C GLU A 116 -15.36 7.44 3.37
N GLU A 117 -14.96 6.50 4.24
CA GLU A 117 -13.97 6.79 5.27
C GLU A 117 -12.61 7.17 4.66
N LEU A 118 -12.19 6.50 3.58
CA LEU A 118 -10.97 6.87 2.86
C LEU A 118 -11.05 8.29 2.32
N MET A 119 -12.19 8.65 1.72
CA MET A 119 -12.42 9.99 1.18
C MET A 119 -12.33 11.06 2.28
N ASN A 120 -12.85 10.75 3.47
CA ASN A 120 -12.86 11.68 4.60
C ASN A 120 -11.53 11.73 5.36
N THR A 121 -10.73 10.68 5.28
CA THR A 121 -9.47 10.55 6.05
C THR A 121 -8.28 11.13 5.29
N TYR A 122 -8.21 10.90 3.99
CA TYR A 122 -7.07 11.31 3.17
C TYR A 122 -7.41 12.50 2.31
N SER A 123 -6.38 13.12 1.73
CA SER A 123 -6.57 14.28 0.85
C SER A 123 -7.34 13.87 -0.42
N GLU A 124 -7.99 14.85 -1.04
CA GLU A 124 -8.69 14.66 -2.30
C GLU A 124 -7.76 14.13 -3.40
N ARG A 125 -6.50 14.56 -3.40
CA ARG A 125 -5.51 14.10 -4.38
C ARG A 125 -5.21 12.62 -4.23
N ILE A 126 -5.08 12.12 -2.99
CA ILE A 126 -4.86 10.70 -2.72
C ILE A 126 -6.07 9.91 -3.16
N PHE A 127 -7.25 10.30 -2.73
CA PHE A 127 -8.49 9.59 -3.08
C PHE A 127 -8.69 9.54 -4.59
N SER A 128 -8.41 10.63 -5.28
CA SER A 128 -8.49 10.70 -6.73
C SER A 128 -7.56 9.69 -7.40
N ARG A 129 -6.32 9.57 -6.94
CA ARG A 129 -5.37 8.58 -7.48
C ARG A 129 -5.83 7.15 -7.22
N LEU A 130 -6.37 6.88 -6.03
CA LEU A 130 -6.87 5.54 -5.69
C LEU A 130 -8.07 5.15 -6.57
N THR A 131 -8.98 6.08 -6.83
CA THR A 131 -10.16 5.77 -7.65
C THR A 131 -9.87 5.70 -9.14
N MET A 132 -8.91 6.48 -9.65
CA MET A 132 -8.60 6.55 -11.06
C MET A 132 -7.56 5.55 -11.53
N SER A 133 -6.62 5.18 -10.67
CA SER A 133 -5.45 4.38 -11.05
C SER A 133 -5.38 3.01 -10.40
N TYR A 134 -6.28 2.69 -9.48
CA TYR A 134 -6.32 1.40 -8.78
C TYR A 134 -7.59 0.63 -9.16
N GLN A 135 -7.46 -0.69 -9.26
CA GLN A 135 -8.60 -1.59 -9.27
C GLN A 135 -9.02 -1.79 -7.82
N ILE A 136 -10.29 -1.56 -7.52
CA ILE A 136 -10.81 -1.55 -6.15
C ILE A 136 -11.65 -2.80 -5.92
N PHE A 137 -11.32 -3.56 -4.88
CA PHE A 137 -12.02 -4.78 -4.51
C PHE A 137 -12.51 -4.69 -3.07
N LYS A 138 -13.79 -4.95 -2.86
CA LYS A 138 -14.32 -5.13 -1.52
C LYS A 138 -14.17 -6.59 -1.12
N ILE A 139 -13.57 -6.83 0.03
CA ILE A 139 -13.33 -8.18 0.55
C ILE A 139 -14.37 -8.48 1.61
N TYR A 140 -15.12 -9.56 1.41
CA TYR A 140 -16.14 -10.05 2.34
C TYR A 140 -15.57 -11.26 3.06
N GLY A 141 -15.60 -11.27 4.41
CA GLY A 141 -15.03 -12.36 5.18
C GLY A 141 -15.68 -13.70 4.92
N ASP A 142 -16.99 -13.71 4.76
CA ASP A 142 -17.74 -14.93 4.51
C ASP A 142 -17.39 -15.56 3.17
N ASP A 143 -17.17 -14.75 2.14
CA ASP A 143 -16.78 -15.22 0.81
C ASP A 143 -15.42 -15.91 0.84
N ILE A 144 -14.47 -15.34 1.57
CA ILE A 144 -13.12 -15.93 1.70
C ILE A 144 -13.19 -17.23 2.49
N ARG A 145 -13.99 -17.29 3.56
CA ARG A 145 -14.16 -18.51 4.36
C ARG A 145 -14.77 -19.64 3.54
N LEU A 146 -15.76 -19.34 2.73
CA LEU A 146 -16.41 -20.31 1.87
C LEU A 146 -15.45 -20.87 0.82
N LYS A 147 -14.55 -20.04 0.30
CA LYS A 147 -13.55 -20.48 -0.69
C LYS A 147 -12.50 -21.42 -0.11
N LYS A 148 -12.30 -21.41 1.20
CA LYS A 148 -11.36 -22.32 1.87
C LYS A 148 -11.97 -23.69 2.16
N LEU A 149 -13.24 -23.77 2.19
CA LEU A 149 -13.99 -25.01 2.44
C LEU A 149 -14.16 -25.80 1.14
#